data_2da951b8e1d5e3b7c0fdabe14141e86d
#
_entry.id   2da951b8e1d5e3b7c0fdabe14141e86d
#
_cell.length_a   1.000
_cell.length_b   1.000
_cell.length_c   1.000
_cell.angle_alpha   90.00
_cell.angle_beta   90.00
_cell.angle_gamma   90.00
#
_symmetry.space_group_name_H-M   'P 1'
#
loop_
_entity.id
_entity.type
_entity.pdbx_description
1 polymer ?
#
loop_
_entity_poly.entity_id
_entity_poly.type
_entity_poly.pdbx_seq_one_letter_code
_entity_poly.pdbx_strand_id
1 'polypeptide(L)'
;MTDQITEPGEIPEPETPAGPGYTRYDCTDRDDRAAIDTAAAAARRALDAGQPIVLPTDTVYGIGADAYNADAVQRLQDAKGRGREKPPPVLISDPHFVKALAVDVPDAAMSLVEALWPGALTIVCKASDHLRMDLGETNGTVGLRVPDHELTRELLRQTGPLAVSSANKTGRPSALTCDDAIEQLGTSVAVFLDGGELTGTEGKPSTLVDFTLKETGQILRRGAISLETLQQYLPDVEDLVVDEPEAEEAPAYTVQKLRARHTLQPPLLESAEPAEAIDGGARDEDPSTSSGTSDETD
;
A
#
# COMPACT_ATOMS: atom_id res chain seq x y z
N MET A 1 30.85 53.14 30.16
CA MET A 1 30.66 51.70 30.26
C MET A 1 29.46 51.39 29.42
N THR A 2 29.72 50.91 28.21
CA THR A 2 28.70 50.55 27.19
C THR A 2 28.68 49.01 27.12
N ASP A 3 27.59 48.42 27.66
CA ASP A 3 27.39 46.99 27.56
C ASP A 3 27.16 46.58 26.09
N GLN A 4 28.05 45.76 25.56
CA GLN A 4 27.88 45.11 24.28
C GLN A 4 26.97 43.88 24.51
N ILE A 5 25.75 43.96 23.98
CA ILE A 5 24.84 42.82 23.88
C ILE A 5 25.38 41.93 22.75
N THR A 6 25.94 40.78 23.12
CA THR A 6 26.34 39.74 22.18
C THR A 6 25.07 39.08 21.62
N GLU A 7 24.85 39.15 20.32
CA GLU A 7 23.75 38.43 19.67
C GLU A 7 23.91 36.91 19.86
N PRO A 8 22.81 36.16 20.10
CA PRO A 8 22.88 34.72 20.20
C PRO A 8 23.26 34.14 18.86
N GLY A 9 24.36 33.38 18.83
CA GLY A 9 24.85 32.70 17.65
C GLY A 9 23.78 31.83 17.02
N GLU A 10 23.61 31.93 15.69
CA GLU A 10 22.81 31.06 14.87
C GLU A 10 23.21 29.61 15.14
N ILE A 11 22.24 28.81 15.61
CA ILE A 11 22.41 27.35 15.70
C ILE A 11 22.50 26.87 14.25
N PRO A 12 23.59 26.22 13.83
CA PRO A 12 23.67 25.72 12.47
C PRO A 12 22.56 24.69 12.26
N GLU A 13 21.76 24.88 11.22
CA GLU A 13 20.82 23.87 10.77
C GLU A 13 21.60 22.58 10.50
N PRO A 14 21.06 21.40 10.91
CA PRO A 14 21.71 20.14 10.67
C PRO A 14 21.85 19.95 9.14
N GLU A 15 23.09 19.93 8.65
CA GLU A 15 23.38 19.61 7.25
C GLU A 15 22.73 18.29 6.91
N THR A 16 21.78 18.31 5.99
CA THR A 16 21.17 17.11 5.42
C THR A 16 22.31 16.32 4.75
N PRO A 17 22.65 15.09 5.20
CA PRO A 17 23.72 14.34 4.56
C PRO A 17 23.31 14.09 3.10
N ALA A 18 24.24 14.35 2.17
CA ALA A 18 24.13 14.00 0.76
C ALA A 18 24.20 12.46 0.62
N GLY A 19 23.20 11.77 1.13
CA GLY A 19 23.01 10.32 1.09
C GLY A 19 21.82 9.96 0.19
N PRO A 20 21.56 8.67 -0.01
CA PRO A 20 20.53 8.18 -0.94
C PRO A 20 19.09 8.56 -0.59
N GLY A 21 18.83 9.49 0.34
CA GLY A 21 17.49 9.95 0.71
C GLY A 21 16.71 9.00 1.63
N TYR A 22 17.34 7.91 2.07
CA TYR A 22 16.81 6.96 3.07
C TYR A 22 17.92 6.52 4.04
N THR A 23 17.51 5.93 5.18
CA THR A 23 18.45 5.34 6.14
C THR A 23 18.10 3.87 6.36
N ARG A 24 19.13 2.98 6.27
CA ARG A 24 19.03 1.55 6.63
C ARG A 24 19.57 1.35 8.05
N TYR A 25 18.85 0.60 8.85
CA TYR A 25 19.24 0.19 10.20
C TYR A 25 19.39 -1.33 10.23
N ASP A 26 20.56 -1.81 10.61
CA ASP A 26 20.80 -3.23 10.84
C ASP A 26 20.15 -3.65 12.15
N CYS A 27 19.19 -4.57 12.07
CA CYS A 27 18.44 -5.15 13.18
C CYS A 27 18.59 -6.69 13.18
N THR A 28 19.62 -7.23 12.53
CA THR A 28 19.84 -8.67 12.42
C THR A 28 20.30 -9.27 13.73
N ASP A 29 21.12 -8.54 14.50
CA ASP A 29 21.49 -8.91 15.87
C ASP A 29 20.37 -8.50 16.85
N ARG A 30 19.58 -9.50 17.30
CA ARG A 30 18.48 -9.29 18.23
C ARG A 30 18.89 -9.00 19.66
N ASP A 31 20.13 -9.25 20.00
CA ASP A 31 20.70 -9.02 21.33
C ASP A 31 21.27 -7.59 21.44
N ASP A 32 21.56 -6.91 20.31
CA ASP A 32 21.94 -5.49 20.29
C ASP A 32 20.71 -4.59 20.50
N ARG A 33 20.26 -4.52 21.75
CA ARG A 33 19.10 -3.68 22.13
C ARG A 33 19.30 -2.20 21.79
N ALA A 34 20.51 -1.68 21.88
CA ALA A 34 20.79 -0.27 21.60
C ALA A 34 20.61 0.06 20.10
N ALA A 35 21.06 -0.84 19.20
CA ALA A 35 20.83 -0.70 17.77
C ALA A 35 19.33 -0.78 17.44
N ILE A 36 18.62 -1.76 18.03
CA ILE A 36 17.17 -1.93 17.84
C ILE A 36 16.39 -0.71 18.33
N ASP A 37 16.69 -0.18 19.53
CA ASP A 37 16.01 0.99 20.06
C ASP A 37 16.27 2.25 19.21
N THR A 38 17.49 2.39 18.67
CA THR A 38 17.85 3.47 17.75
C THR A 38 17.03 3.37 16.45
N ALA A 39 16.95 2.17 15.87
CA ALA A 39 16.18 1.87 14.67
C ALA A 39 14.68 2.13 14.87
N ALA A 40 14.11 1.66 15.98
CA ALA A 40 12.71 1.89 16.34
C ALA A 40 12.39 3.38 16.53
N ALA A 41 13.29 4.13 17.19
CA ALA A 41 13.15 5.57 17.36
C ALA A 41 13.20 6.33 16.02
N ALA A 42 14.05 5.90 15.08
CA ALA A 42 14.12 6.46 13.73
C ALA A 42 12.86 6.14 12.92
N ALA A 43 12.38 4.89 12.97
CA ALA A 43 11.14 4.48 12.33
C ALA A 43 9.93 5.29 12.85
N ARG A 44 9.82 5.48 14.16
CA ARG A 44 8.79 6.31 14.76
C ARG A 44 8.83 7.74 14.25
N ARG A 45 10.00 8.39 14.26
CA ARG A 45 10.15 9.76 13.73
C ARG A 45 9.73 9.87 12.26
N ALA A 46 10.06 8.87 11.45
CA ALA A 46 9.64 8.83 10.05
C ALA A 46 8.12 8.73 9.93
N LEU A 47 7.48 7.83 10.69
CA LEU A 47 6.03 7.66 10.72
C LEU A 47 5.31 8.92 11.23
N ASP A 48 5.80 9.55 12.30
CA ASP A 48 5.27 10.81 12.84
C ASP A 48 5.36 11.96 11.81
N ALA A 49 6.39 11.94 10.94
CA ALA A 49 6.53 12.85 9.80
C ALA A 49 5.69 12.43 8.57
N GLY A 50 4.86 11.40 8.68
CA GLY A 50 4.03 10.88 7.60
C GLY A 50 4.82 10.17 6.50
N GLN A 51 6.06 9.75 6.76
CA GLN A 51 6.89 9.04 5.79
C GLN A 51 6.72 7.52 5.93
N PRO A 52 6.65 6.77 4.81
CA PRO A 52 6.66 5.33 4.85
C PRO A 52 8.00 4.78 5.35
N ILE A 53 7.94 3.61 5.98
CA ILE A 53 9.09 2.81 6.40
C ILE A 53 9.02 1.41 5.78
N VAL A 54 10.16 0.70 5.75
CA VAL A 54 10.20 -0.72 5.44
C VAL A 54 10.58 -1.50 6.69
N LEU A 55 9.88 -2.61 6.92
CA LEU A 55 10.01 -3.46 8.10
C LEU A 55 9.93 -4.95 7.71
N PRO A 56 10.65 -5.84 8.40
CA PRO A 56 10.56 -7.28 8.19
C PRO A 56 9.28 -7.84 8.80
N THR A 57 8.73 -8.93 8.21
CA THR A 57 7.67 -9.72 8.82
C THR A 57 8.01 -11.21 8.78
N ASP A 58 7.11 -12.05 9.29
CA ASP A 58 7.22 -13.50 9.19
C ASP A 58 6.94 -14.06 7.78
N THR A 59 6.55 -13.20 6.83
CA THR A 59 6.25 -13.60 5.44
C THR A 59 7.20 -12.95 4.44
N VAL A 60 7.05 -11.65 4.21
CA VAL A 60 7.84 -10.84 3.29
C VAL A 60 8.14 -9.50 3.94
N TYR A 61 9.12 -8.75 3.44
CA TYR A 61 9.28 -7.36 3.86
C TYR A 61 8.02 -6.55 3.54
N GLY A 62 7.62 -5.68 4.46
CA GLY A 62 6.48 -4.78 4.33
C GLY A 62 6.90 -3.33 4.20
N ILE A 63 6.21 -2.57 3.34
CA ILE A 63 6.20 -1.10 3.43
C ILE A 63 5.03 -0.71 4.32
N GLY A 64 5.30 0.10 5.34
CA GLY A 64 4.35 0.52 6.37
C GLY A 64 4.21 2.03 6.46
N ALA A 65 3.01 2.48 6.81
CA ALA A 65 2.67 3.87 7.07
C ALA A 65 1.72 3.94 8.27
N ASP A 66 1.68 5.08 8.97
CA ASP A 66 0.68 5.32 10.01
C ASP A 66 -0.72 5.17 9.43
N ALA A 67 -1.50 4.22 9.95
CA ALA A 67 -2.83 3.90 9.46
C ALA A 67 -3.85 5.03 9.67
N TYR A 68 -3.59 5.94 10.62
CA TYR A 68 -4.44 7.10 10.89
C TYR A 68 -4.07 8.35 10.07
N ASN A 69 -2.99 8.30 9.30
CA ASN A 69 -2.53 9.39 8.46
C ASN A 69 -2.81 9.07 6.97
N ALA A 70 -3.89 9.64 6.42
CA ALA A 70 -4.32 9.41 5.04
C ALA A 70 -3.23 9.75 4.01
N ASP A 71 -2.47 10.82 4.22
CA ASP A 71 -1.38 11.23 3.34
C ASP A 71 -0.21 10.23 3.39
N ALA A 72 0.08 9.67 4.56
CA ALA A 72 1.10 8.64 4.71
C ALA A 72 0.69 7.33 4.00
N VAL A 73 -0.58 6.93 4.12
CA VAL A 73 -1.14 5.78 3.38
C VAL A 73 -1.09 6.03 1.87
N GLN A 74 -1.39 7.25 1.41
CA GLN A 74 -1.28 7.60 -0.01
C GLN A 74 0.17 7.51 -0.49
N ARG A 75 1.15 8.02 0.27
CA ARG A 75 2.58 7.88 -0.07
C ARG A 75 3.03 6.42 -0.17
N LEU A 76 2.52 5.55 0.71
CA LEU A 76 2.76 4.11 0.63
C LEU A 76 2.24 3.54 -0.69
N GLN A 77 1.02 3.90 -1.10
CA GLN A 77 0.43 3.43 -2.36
C GLN A 77 1.18 3.97 -3.57
N ASP A 78 1.56 5.24 -3.56
CA ASP A 78 2.37 5.87 -4.62
C ASP A 78 3.75 5.21 -4.74
N ALA A 79 4.40 4.90 -3.60
CA ALA A 79 5.68 4.17 -3.57
C ALA A 79 5.58 2.82 -4.27
N LYS A 80 4.44 2.14 -4.21
CA LYS A 80 4.18 0.86 -4.86
C LYS A 80 3.70 0.98 -6.31
N GLY A 81 3.28 2.17 -6.74
CA GLY A 81 2.53 2.33 -8.00
C GLY A 81 1.18 1.59 -7.94
N ARG A 82 0.46 1.72 -6.82
CA ARG A 82 -0.79 1.01 -6.54
C ARG A 82 -1.90 2.00 -6.29
N GLY A 83 -3.08 1.76 -6.85
CA GLY A 83 -4.25 2.61 -6.65
C GLY A 83 -4.97 2.33 -5.33
N ARG A 84 -5.94 3.18 -5.02
CA ARG A 84 -6.76 3.13 -3.78
C ARG A 84 -7.75 1.96 -3.77
N GLU A 85 -8.01 1.33 -4.92
CA GLU A 85 -8.88 0.15 -5.08
C GLU A 85 -8.33 -1.12 -4.41
N LYS A 86 -7.08 -1.09 -3.98
CA LYS A 86 -6.43 -2.19 -3.26
C LYS A 86 -5.92 -1.72 -1.90
N PRO A 87 -6.79 -1.51 -0.91
CA PRO A 87 -6.39 -1.02 0.40
C PRO A 87 -5.39 -1.94 1.09
N PRO A 88 -4.36 -1.41 1.77
CA PRO A 88 -3.44 -2.20 2.56
C PRO A 88 -4.13 -2.74 3.82
N PRO A 89 -3.83 -3.96 4.27
CA PRO A 89 -4.21 -4.41 5.60
C PRO A 89 -3.49 -3.62 6.69
N VAL A 90 -4.02 -3.69 7.89
CA VAL A 90 -3.47 -3.05 9.08
C VAL A 90 -2.78 -4.12 9.95
N LEU A 91 -1.49 -3.91 10.22
CA LEU A 91 -0.78 -4.68 11.23
C LEU A 91 -1.04 -4.10 12.61
N ILE A 92 -1.31 -4.98 13.55
CA ILE A 92 -1.56 -4.67 14.97
C ILE A 92 -0.62 -5.49 15.85
N SER A 93 -0.31 -4.99 17.03
CA SER A 93 0.62 -5.64 17.95
C SER A 93 0.00 -6.84 18.70
N ASP A 94 -1.32 -6.87 18.84
CA ASP A 94 -2.03 -7.83 19.68
C ASP A 94 -3.45 -8.10 19.16
N PRO A 95 -3.96 -9.35 19.26
CA PRO A 95 -5.33 -9.70 18.84
C PRO A 95 -6.45 -8.91 19.53
N HIS A 96 -6.24 -8.40 20.73
CA HIS A 96 -7.24 -7.60 21.46
C HIS A 96 -7.67 -6.33 20.71
N PHE A 97 -6.82 -5.81 19.80
CA PHE A 97 -7.18 -4.66 18.96
C PHE A 97 -8.28 -4.95 17.94
N VAL A 98 -8.55 -6.22 17.62
CA VAL A 98 -9.63 -6.59 16.67
C VAL A 98 -10.96 -5.96 17.09
N LYS A 99 -11.32 -6.06 18.38
CA LYS A 99 -12.59 -5.53 18.90
C LYS A 99 -12.74 -4.01 18.86
N ALA A 100 -11.60 -3.29 18.76
CA ALA A 100 -11.60 -1.83 18.63
C ALA A 100 -11.70 -1.38 17.15
N LEU A 101 -11.23 -2.20 16.24
CA LEU A 101 -11.08 -1.86 14.82
C LEU A 101 -12.17 -2.47 13.93
N ALA A 102 -12.78 -3.57 14.37
CA ALA A 102 -13.79 -4.31 13.61
C ALA A 102 -15.06 -4.56 14.44
N VAL A 103 -16.18 -4.72 13.74
CA VAL A 103 -17.49 -5.06 14.32
C VAL A 103 -18.04 -6.33 13.68
N ASP A 104 -19.02 -6.96 14.33
CA ASP A 104 -19.67 -8.19 13.85
C ASP A 104 -18.66 -9.30 13.48
N VAL A 105 -17.57 -9.41 14.24
CA VAL A 105 -16.53 -10.42 13.99
C VAL A 105 -17.07 -11.78 14.42
N PRO A 106 -17.25 -12.76 13.50
CA PRO A 106 -17.80 -14.05 13.85
C PRO A 106 -16.85 -14.89 14.70
N ASP A 107 -17.39 -15.82 15.49
CA ASP A 107 -16.59 -16.73 16.34
C ASP A 107 -15.58 -17.55 15.50
N ALA A 108 -15.95 -17.91 14.29
CA ALA A 108 -15.06 -18.60 13.36
C ALA A 108 -13.79 -17.80 13.04
N ALA A 109 -13.91 -16.48 12.83
CA ALA A 109 -12.76 -15.60 12.64
C ALA A 109 -11.88 -15.52 13.90
N MET A 110 -12.51 -15.42 15.08
CA MET A 110 -11.77 -15.38 16.34
C MET A 110 -11.07 -16.70 16.63
N SER A 111 -11.67 -17.84 16.29
CA SER A 111 -11.02 -19.17 16.41
C SER A 111 -9.77 -19.27 15.54
N LEU A 112 -9.79 -18.72 14.31
CA LEU A 112 -8.59 -18.62 13.47
C LEU A 112 -7.53 -17.71 14.09
N VAL A 113 -7.95 -16.57 14.63
CA VAL A 113 -7.05 -15.61 15.29
C VAL A 113 -6.35 -16.27 16.48
N GLU A 114 -7.07 -16.98 17.33
CA GLU A 114 -6.51 -17.69 18.48
C GLU A 114 -5.52 -18.79 18.07
N ALA A 115 -5.79 -19.47 16.95
CA ALA A 115 -4.96 -20.59 16.49
C ALA A 115 -3.74 -20.16 15.69
N LEU A 116 -3.83 -19.07 14.89
CA LEU A 116 -2.87 -18.75 13.84
C LEU A 116 -2.22 -17.37 14.00
N TRP A 117 -2.54 -16.60 15.05
CA TRP A 117 -1.83 -15.37 15.40
C TRP A 117 -1.01 -15.52 16.68
N PRO A 118 0.18 -14.91 16.69
CA PRO A 118 0.86 -14.19 15.61
C PRO A 118 1.19 -15.10 14.43
N GLY A 119 1.09 -14.58 13.19
CA GLY A 119 1.41 -15.40 12.02
C GLY A 119 0.95 -14.86 10.67
N ALA A 120 1.00 -15.74 9.68
CA ALA A 120 0.79 -15.41 8.27
C ALA A 120 -0.70 -15.35 7.84
N LEU A 121 -1.62 -15.08 8.77
CA LEU A 121 -3.04 -14.90 8.51
C LEU A 121 -3.42 -13.43 8.52
N THR A 122 -4.17 -12.98 7.52
CA THR A 122 -4.90 -11.71 7.53
C THR A 122 -6.39 -12.01 7.48
N ILE A 123 -7.16 -11.50 8.43
CA ILE A 123 -8.63 -11.55 8.40
C ILE A 123 -9.18 -10.22 7.89
N VAL A 124 -10.24 -10.26 7.08
CA VAL A 124 -11.01 -9.09 6.65
C VAL A 124 -12.36 -9.13 7.33
N CYS A 125 -12.71 -8.06 8.02
CA CYS A 125 -13.95 -7.92 8.77
C CYS A 125 -14.61 -6.57 8.44
N LYS A 126 -15.86 -6.39 8.87
CA LYS A 126 -16.50 -5.08 8.84
C LYS A 126 -15.74 -4.11 9.73
N ALA A 127 -15.40 -2.95 9.20
CA ALA A 127 -14.74 -1.92 9.98
C ALA A 127 -15.69 -1.33 11.02
N SER A 128 -15.14 -0.93 12.18
CA SER A 128 -15.91 -0.17 13.16
C SER A 128 -16.29 1.20 12.60
N ASP A 129 -17.51 1.67 12.84
CA ASP A 129 -17.99 3.00 12.44
C ASP A 129 -17.15 4.14 13.05
N HIS A 130 -16.42 3.86 14.12
CA HIS A 130 -15.51 4.78 14.79
C HIS A 130 -14.08 4.74 14.22
N LEU A 131 -13.81 3.83 13.27
CA LEU A 131 -12.48 3.70 12.67
C LEU A 131 -12.16 4.93 11.81
N ARG A 132 -11.16 5.71 12.25
CA ARG A 132 -10.72 6.93 11.55
C ARG A 132 -9.45 6.67 10.71
N MET A 133 -9.48 5.60 9.91
CA MET A 133 -8.40 5.26 8.99
C MET A 133 -8.88 5.45 7.55
N ASP A 134 -8.14 6.21 6.74
CA ASP A 134 -8.37 6.28 5.30
C ASP A 134 -7.36 5.37 4.58
N LEU A 135 -7.71 4.11 4.43
CA LEU A 135 -6.86 3.10 3.78
C LEU A 135 -7.08 3.00 2.26
N GLY A 136 -8.02 3.74 1.70
CA GLY A 136 -8.47 3.66 0.31
C GLY A 136 -9.91 3.18 0.20
N GLU A 137 -10.26 2.53 -0.91
CA GLU A 137 -11.61 2.02 -1.19
C GLU A 137 -11.88 0.73 -0.41
N THR A 138 -12.09 0.84 0.89
CA THR A 138 -12.29 -0.30 1.78
C THR A 138 -13.70 -0.86 1.75
N ASN A 139 -14.68 -0.11 1.23
CA ASN A 139 -16.10 -0.47 1.24
C ASN A 139 -16.62 -0.85 2.64
N GLY A 140 -16.14 -0.15 3.68
CA GLY A 140 -16.53 -0.40 5.08
C GLY A 140 -15.89 -1.65 5.69
N THR A 141 -14.79 -2.13 5.15
CA THR A 141 -14.07 -3.30 5.67
C THR A 141 -12.67 -2.92 6.16
N VAL A 142 -12.06 -3.78 6.97
CA VAL A 142 -10.68 -3.64 7.43
C VAL A 142 -10.00 -5.01 7.43
N GLY A 143 -8.82 -5.09 6.83
CA GLY A 143 -7.95 -6.26 6.93
C GLY A 143 -7.02 -6.13 8.13
N LEU A 144 -6.97 -7.12 9.01
CA LEU A 144 -6.18 -7.09 10.24
C LEU A 144 -5.21 -8.28 10.31
N ARG A 145 -4.01 -8.06 10.86
CA ARG A 145 -3.02 -9.12 11.09
C ARG A 145 -2.11 -8.79 12.28
N VAL A 146 -1.76 -9.80 13.08
CA VAL A 146 -0.63 -9.77 14.02
C VAL A 146 0.52 -10.56 13.42
N PRO A 147 1.62 -9.92 12.99
CA PRO A 147 2.75 -10.62 12.38
C PRO A 147 3.57 -11.40 13.42
N ASP A 148 4.09 -12.58 13.07
CA ASP A 148 5.01 -13.33 13.93
C ASP A 148 6.46 -12.88 13.73
N HIS A 149 6.72 -11.62 14.02
CA HIS A 149 8.04 -11.00 13.96
C HIS A 149 8.22 -10.03 15.11
N GLU A 150 9.08 -10.36 16.09
CA GLU A 150 9.15 -9.62 17.36
C GLU A 150 9.54 -8.16 17.19
N LEU A 151 10.56 -7.84 16.38
CA LEU A 151 10.92 -6.44 16.08
C LEU A 151 9.71 -5.63 15.59
N THR A 152 8.93 -6.21 14.69
CA THR A 152 7.75 -5.56 14.13
C THR A 152 6.63 -5.40 15.17
N ARG A 153 6.38 -6.43 15.99
CA ARG A 153 5.41 -6.31 17.08
C ARG A 153 5.83 -5.29 18.14
N GLU A 154 7.12 -5.21 18.45
CA GLU A 154 7.65 -4.21 19.38
C GLU A 154 7.49 -2.79 18.83
N LEU A 155 7.76 -2.58 17.54
CA LEU A 155 7.48 -1.33 16.85
C LEU A 155 5.99 -0.97 16.92
N LEU A 156 5.11 -1.91 16.58
CA LEU A 156 3.64 -1.72 16.62
C LEU A 156 3.11 -1.37 18.02
N ARG A 157 3.74 -1.87 19.10
CA ARG A 157 3.39 -1.47 20.48
C ARG A 157 3.72 0.00 20.75
N GLN A 158 4.72 0.55 20.07
CA GLN A 158 5.18 1.93 20.24
C GLN A 158 4.49 2.92 19.31
N THR A 159 4.14 2.51 18.09
CA THR A 159 3.58 3.37 17.05
C THR A 159 2.05 3.27 16.94
N GLY A 160 1.47 2.19 17.45
CA GLY A 160 0.10 1.83 17.13
C GLY A 160 -0.02 1.09 15.79
N PRO A 161 -1.26 0.93 15.28
CA PRO A 161 -1.54 0.23 14.03
C PRO A 161 -0.88 0.87 12.81
N LEU A 162 -0.28 0.05 11.95
CA LEU A 162 0.32 0.50 10.69
C LEU A 162 -0.43 -0.12 9.50
N ALA A 163 -0.72 0.69 8.49
CA ALA A 163 -1.12 0.22 7.18
C ALA A 163 0.11 -0.39 6.49
N VAL A 164 0.08 -1.68 6.15
CA VAL A 164 1.26 -2.38 5.62
C VAL A 164 0.91 -3.19 4.39
N SER A 165 1.75 -3.08 3.37
CA SER A 165 1.70 -3.91 2.16
C SER A 165 3.08 -4.50 1.89
N SER A 166 3.21 -5.53 1.04
CA SER A 166 4.53 -6.07 0.67
C SER A 166 5.45 -5.00 0.09
N ALA A 167 6.75 -5.03 0.44
CA ALA A 167 7.75 -4.01 0.07
C ALA A 167 8.29 -4.22 -1.36
N ASN A 168 7.39 -4.15 -2.36
CA ASN A 168 7.71 -4.28 -3.79
C ASN A 168 6.84 -3.34 -4.63
N LYS A 169 7.31 -3.00 -5.83
CA LYS A 169 6.45 -2.38 -6.85
C LYS A 169 5.36 -3.35 -7.28
N THR A 170 4.17 -2.83 -7.58
CA THR A 170 3.04 -3.65 -8.06
C THR A 170 3.44 -4.48 -9.28
N GLY A 171 3.14 -5.78 -9.26
CA GLY A 171 3.49 -6.71 -10.33
C GLY A 171 4.92 -7.25 -10.28
N ARG A 172 5.76 -6.84 -9.32
CA ARG A 172 7.09 -7.41 -9.09
C ARG A 172 7.08 -8.39 -7.91
N PRO A 173 8.04 -9.31 -7.83
CA PRO A 173 8.18 -10.21 -6.68
C PRO A 173 8.30 -9.45 -5.36
N SER A 174 7.75 -10.03 -4.29
CA SER A 174 7.89 -9.48 -2.93
C SER A 174 9.34 -9.54 -2.48
N ALA A 175 9.78 -8.52 -1.73
CA ALA A 175 11.11 -8.46 -1.16
C ALA A 175 11.28 -9.48 -0.02
N LEU A 176 12.32 -10.30 -0.08
CA LEU A 176 12.72 -11.23 0.96
C LEU A 176 13.94 -10.73 1.74
N THR A 177 14.65 -9.77 1.18
CA THR A 177 15.77 -9.08 1.81
C THR A 177 15.54 -7.58 1.87
N CYS A 178 16.26 -6.89 2.75
CA CYS A 178 16.25 -5.44 2.80
C CYS A 178 16.78 -4.84 1.48
N ASP A 179 17.76 -5.47 0.84
CA ASP A 179 18.31 -5.04 -0.44
C ASP A 179 17.28 -5.09 -1.57
N ASP A 180 16.46 -6.16 -1.65
CA ASP A 180 15.35 -6.26 -2.61
C ASP A 180 14.34 -5.11 -2.42
N ALA A 181 14.03 -4.79 -1.16
CA ALA A 181 13.11 -3.69 -0.85
C ALA A 181 13.70 -2.33 -1.23
N ILE A 182 15.00 -2.10 -0.97
CA ILE A 182 15.71 -0.87 -1.35
C ILE A 182 15.77 -0.74 -2.87
N GLU A 183 16.08 -1.81 -3.60
CA GLU A 183 16.12 -1.78 -5.07
C GLU A 183 14.78 -1.34 -5.67
N GLN A 184 13.67 -1.81 -5.10
CA GLN A 184 12.35 -1.54 -5.64
C GLN A 184 11.74 -0.22 -5.17
N LEU A 185 11.98 0.20 -3.94
CA LEU A 185 11.28 1.33 -3.30
C LEU A 185 12.19 2.54 -3.08
N GLY A 186 13.49 2.33 -2.84
CA GLY A 186 14.51 3.38 -2.75
C GLY A 186 14.09 4.61 -1.96
N THR A 187 14.22 5.78 -2.58
CA THR A 187 13.92 7.09 -1.97
C THR A 187 12.45 7.36 -1.67
N SER A 188 11.54 6.45 -2.05
CA SER A 188 10.12 6.55 -1.67
C SER A 188 9.87 6.15 -0.20
N VAL A 189 10.91 5.69 0.52
CA VAL A 189 10.86 5.22 1.90
C VAL A 189 11.94 5.94 2.71
N ALA A 190 11.62 6.41 3.91
CA ALA A 190 12.58 7.14 4.74
C ALA A 190 13.51 6.21 5.53
N VAL A 191 12.98 5.10 6.04
CA VAL A 191 13.70 4.18 6.95
C VAL A 191 13.48 2.73 6.51
N PHE A 192 14.58 1.98 6.42
CA PHE A 192 14.59 0.54 6.20
C PHE A 192 15.11 -0.16 7.46
N LEU A 193 14.28 -1.01 8.08
CA LEU A 193 14.65 -1.88 9.18
C LEU A 193 15.08 -3.22 8.62
N ASP A 194 16.37 -3.50 8.64
CA ASP A 194 16.94 -4.73 8.10
C ASP A 194 16.92 -5.84 9.16
N GLY A 195 16.01 -6.79 9.00
CA GLY A 195 15.87 -7.97 9.85
C GLY A 195 16.56 -9.22 9.31
N GLY A 196 17.37 -9.09 8.24
CA GLY A 196 17.98 -10.19 7.53
C GLY A 196 17.09 -10.80 6.45
N GLU A 197 17.52 -11.91 5.89
CA GLU A 197 16.78 -12.65 4.87
C GLU A 197 15.59 -13.41 5.46
N LEU A 198 14.44 -13.32 4.81
CA LEU A 198 13.20 -13.99 5.21
C LEU A 198 13.03 -15.29 4.41
N THR A 199 13.20 -16.43 5.08
CA THR A 199 13.21 -17.74 4.42
C THR A 199 11.96 -18.59 4.70
N GLY A 200 11.08 -18.15 5.63
CA GLY A 200 10.04 -18.99 6.21
C GLY A 200 8.84 -19.33 5.31
N THR A 201 8.58 -18.55 4.23
CA THR A 201 7.34 -18.69 3.45
C THR A 201 7.56 -18.78 1.94
N GLU A 202 8.80 -19.00 1.48
CA GLU A 202 9.15 -19.04 0.06
C GLU A 202 8.65 -17.80 -0.72
N GLY A 203 8.60 -16.64 -0.07
CA GLY A 203 8.12 -15.40 -0.67
C GLY A 203 6.59 -15.27 -0.76
N LYS A 204 5.84 -16.20 -0.20
CA LYS A 204 4.38 -16.11 -0.16
C LYS A 204 3.95 -15.06 0.88
N PRO A 205 3.02 -14.16 0.52
CA PRO A 205 2.43 -13.21 1.49
C PRO A 205 1.50 -13.94 2.47
N SER A 206 0.88 -13.19 3.40
CA SER A 206 -0.15 -13.76 4.27
C SER A 206 -1.35 -14.27 3.49
N THR A 207 -1.98 -15.34 3.96
CA THR A 207 -3.29 -15.79 3.47
C THR A 207 -4.36 -14.82 3.94
N LEU A 208 -5.29 -14.45 3.03
CA LEU A 208 -6.34 -13.47 3.29
C LEU A 208 -7.69 -14.16 3.32
N VAL A 209 -8.40 -14.10 4.47
CA VAL A 209 -9.73 -14.68 4.66
C VAL A 209 -10.72 -13.57 5.02
N ASP A 210 -11.79 -13.47 4.24
CA ASP A 210 -12.86 -12.47 4.39
C ASP A 210 -14.06 -13.07 5.14
N PHE A 211 -14.49 -12.39 6.19
CA PHE A 211 -15.65 -12.73 7.01
C PHE A 211 -16.79 -11.70 6.89
N THR A 212 -16.73 -10.80 5.91
CA THR A 212 -17.73 -9.73 5.77
C THR A 212 -19.07 -10.21 5.24
N LEU A 213 -19.06 -11.27 4.40
CA LEU A 213 -20.23 -11.81 3.74
C LEU A 213 -20.67 -13.18 4.30
N LYS A 214 -19.72 -13.98 4.78
CA LYS A 214 -19.96 -15.34 5.28
C LYS A 214 -19.19 -15.59 6.57
N GLU A 215 -19.88 -16.06 7.57
CA GLU A 215 -19.27 -16.46 8.86
C GLU A 215 -18.27 -17.62 8.71
N THR A 216 -18.45 -18.48 7.69
CA THR A 216 -17.54 -19.58 7.37
C THR A 216 -16.23 -19.11 6.72
N GLY A 217 -16.14 -17.84 6.34
CA GLY A 217 -14.97 -17.24 5.70
C GLY A 217 -14.82 -17.56 4.21
N GLN A 218 -14.22 -16.62 3.49
CA GLN A 218 -13.90 -16.74 2.07
C GLN A 218 -12.44 -16.37 1.82
N ILE A 219 -11.67 -17.25 1.18
CA ILE A 219 -10.27 -16.99 0.87
C ILE A 219 -10.21 -16.05 -0.34
N LEU A 220 -9.72 -14.82 -0.12
CA LEU A 220 -9.51 -13.83 -1.17
C LEU A 220 -8.09 -13.88 -1.74
N ARG A 221 -7.13 -14.45 -1.01
CA ARG A 221 -5.75 -14.65 -1.45
C ARG A 221 -5.16 -15.88 -0.77
N ARG A 222 -4.69 -16.82 -1.57
CA ARG A 222 -3.83 -17.90 -1.11
C ARG A 222 -2.44 -17.34 -0.79
N GLY A 223 -1.92 -17.65 0.38
CA GLY A 223 -0.63 -17.18 0.88
C GLY A 223 0.16 -18.29 1.56
N ALA A 224 0.88 -17.96 2.63
CA ALA A 224 1.74 -18.90 3.34
C ALA A 224 0.96 -19.99 4.11
N ILE A 225 -0.29 -19.73 4.52
CA ILE A 225 -1.16 -20.75 5.13
C ILE A 225 -1.93 -21.45 4.02
N SER A 226 -1.81 -22.78 3.94
CA SER A 226 -2.49 -23.59 2.94
C SER A 226 -3.99 -23.73 3.19
N LEU A 227 -4.75 -24.09 2.14
CA LEU A 227 -6.18 -24.40 2.26
C LEU A 227 -6.42 -25.53 3.25
N GLU A 228 -5.61 -26.59 3.20
CA GLU A 228 -5.74 -27.76 4.10
C GLU A 228 -5.55 -27.36 5.55
N THR A 229 -4.64 -26.43 5.83
CA THR A 229 -4.43 -25.90 7.18
C THR A 229 -5.65 -25.10 7.65
N LEU A 230 -6.20 -24.22 6.78
CA LEU A 230 -7.40 -23.44 7.10
C LEU A 230 -8.61 -24.35 7.35
N GLN A 231 -8.79 -25.39 6.54
CA GLN A 231 -9.92 -26.35 6.68
C GLN A 231 -9.91 -27.14 7.99
N GLN A 232 -8.77 -27.24 8.69
CA GLN A 232 -8.72 -27.82 10.03
C GLN A 232 -9.50 -26.99 11.06
N TYR A 233 -9.60 -25.68 10.85
CA TYR A 233 -10.31 -24.73 11.71
C TYR A 233 -11.65 -24.28 11.12
N LEU A 234 -11.73 -24.19 9.80
CA LEU A 234 -12.89 -23.77 9.03
C LEU A 234 -13.18 -24.81 7.93
N PRO A 235 -13.85 -25.91 8.24
CA PRO A 235 -14.12 -26.99 7.26
C PRO A 235 -14.86 -26.50 6.00
N ASP A 236 -15.73 -25.49 6.17
CA ASP A 236 -16.60 -24.96 5.12
C ASP A 236 -16.07 -23.64 4.52
N VAL A 237 -14.77 -23.30 4.70
CA VAL A 237 -14.18 -22.11 4.08
C VAL A 237 -14.23 -22.20 2.57
N GLU A 238 -14.71 -21.14 1.93
CA GLU A 238 -14.76 -21.06 0.47
C GLU A 238 -13.46 -20.48 -0.09
N ASP A 239 -12.92 -21.09 -1.13
CA ASP A 239 -11.80 -20.56 -1.87
C ASP A 239 -12.29 -19.83 -3.13
N LEU A 240 -12.19 -18.49 -3.12
CA LEU A 240 -12.61 -17.64 -4.24
C LEU A 240 -11.47 -17.34 -5.21
N VAL A 241 -10.26 -17.84 -4.95
CA VAL A 241 -9.12 -17.62 -5.82
C VAL A 241 -9.26 -18.52 -7.05
N VAL A 242 -9.52 -17.88 -8.18
CA VAL A 242 -9.50 -18.57 -9.48
C VAL A 242 -8.04 -18.72 -9.88
N ASP A 243 -7.60 -19.96 -10.05
CA ASP A 243 -6.29 -20.22 -10.67
C ASP A 243 -6.39 -19.74 -12.12
N GLU A 244 -5.64 -18.67 -12.45
CA GLU A 244 -5.45 -18.35 -13.86
C GLU A 244 -4.80 -19.59 -14.50
N PRO A 245 -5.35 -20.13 -15.62
CA PRO A 245 -4.68 -21.23 -16.31
C PRO A 245 -3.24 -20.78 -16.56
N GLU A 246 -2.27 -21.61 -16.14
CA GLU A 246 -0.87 -21.39 -16.49
C GLU A 246 -0.85 -21.04 -17.96
N ALA A 247 -0.33 -19.83 -18.27
CA ALA A 247 -0.23 -19.42 -19.66
C ALA A 247 0.61 -20.51 -20.33
N GLU A 248 -0.07 -21.40 -21.10
CA GLU A 248 0.62 -22.36 -21.94
C GLU A 248 1.72 -21.57 -22.64
N GLU A 249 2.98 -21.96 -22.45
CA GLU A 249 4.09 -21.36 -23.16
C GLU A 249 3.69 -21.31 -24.62
N ALA A 250 3.32 -20.12 -25.10
CA ALA A 250 2.94 -19.93 -26.49
C ALA A 250 4.15 -20.42 -27.31
N PRO A 251 4.00 -21.46 -28.15
CA PRO A 251 5.12 -22.07 -28.84
C PRO A 251 5.87 -20.97 -29.57
N ALA A 252 7.19 -20.95 -29.49
CA ALA A 252 8.12 -19.93 -29.99
C ALA A 252 7.91 -19.56 -31.49
N TYR A 253 6.94 -20.18 -32.13
CA TYR A 253 6.56 -19.99 -33.54
C TYR A 253 5.75 -18.71 -33.81
N THR A 254 5.15 -18.09 -32.80
CA THR A 254 4.22 -16.96 -33.00
C THR A 254 4.93 -15.63 -33.11
N VAL A 255 6.16 -15.50 -32.58
CA VAL A 255 6.91 -14.22 -32.59
C VAL A 255 7.51 -13.89 -33.96
N GLN A 256 7.80 -14.89 -34.80
CA GLN A 256 8.35 -14.66 -36.16
C GLN A 256 7.28 -14.21 -37.18
N LYS A 257 6.01 -14.57 -37.00
CA LYS A 257 4.93 -14.14 -37.91
C LYS A 257 4.45 -12.72 -37.71
N LEU A 258 4.63 -12.15 -36.52
CA LEU A 258 4.27 -10.75 -36.24
C LEU A 258 5.30 -9.74 -36.76
N ARG A 259 6.59 -10.12 -36.89
CA ARG A 259 7.61 -9.25 -37.49
C ARG A 259 7.55 -9.15 -39.02
N ALA A 260 6.91 -10.09 -39.69
CA ALA A 260 6.80 -10.13 -41.19
C ALA A 260 5.61 -9.32 -41.74
N ARG A 261 4.72 -8.79 -40.88
CA ARG A 261 3.54 -8.03 -41.33
C ARG A 261 3.65 -6.51 -41.17
N HIS A 262 4.79 -5.99 -40.70
CA HIS A 262 5.01 -4.53 -40.47
C HIS A 262 5.92 -3.88 -41.51
N THR A 263 6.10 -4.48 -42.69
CA THR A 263 6.74 -3.85 -43.87
C THR A 263 5.72 -3.75 -45.00
N LEU A 264 4.66 -3.00 -44.81
CA LEU A 264 3.82 -2.48 -45.90
C LEU A 264 3.93 -0.95 -45.86
N GLN A 265 4.47 -0.43 -46.97
CA GLN A 265 4.62 0.99 -47.28
C GLN A 265 3.31 1.77 -47.05
N PRO A 266 3.38 3.03 -46.61
CA PRO A 266 2.20 3.89 -46.60
C PRO A 266 1.76 4.23 -48.05
N PRO A 267 0.45 4.31 -48.31
CA PRO A 267 -0.05 4.72 -49.62
C PRO A 267 0.28 6.22 -49.88
N LEU A 268 0.69 6.48 -51.11
CA LEU A 268 0.93 7.84 -51.64
C LEU A 268 -0.37 8.66 -51.53
N LEU A 269 -0.29 9.81 -50.90
CA LEU A 269 -1.32 10.83 -50.89
C LEU A 269 -1.36 11.44 -52.31
N GLU A 270 -2.42 11.16 -53.06
CA GLU A 270 -2.81 11.89 -54.26
C GLU A 270 -3.31 13.28 -53.83
N SER A 271 -2.75 14.31 -54.49
CA SER A 271 -3.04 15.72 -54.38
C SER A 271 -4.48 16.02 -54.83
N ALA A 272 -5.33 16.54 -53.96
CA ALA A 272 -6.60 17.15 -54.35
C ALA A 272 -6.45 18.69 -54.39
N GLU A 273 -6.87 19.26 -55.55
CA GLU A 273 -6.88 20.65 -55.90
C GLU A 273 -7.82 21.50 -55.01
N PRO A 274 -7.59 22.84 -54.89
CA PRO A 274 -8.40 23.69 -54.06
C PRO A 274 -9.72 24.12 -54.73
N ALA A 275 -10.83 23.96 -54.02
CA ALA A 275 -12.13 24.50 -54.43
C ALA A 275 -12.30 25.95 -53.94
N GLU A 276 -12.89 26.73 -54.83
CA GLU A 276 -13.10 28.17 -54.84
C GLU A 276 -13.88 28.76 -53.66
N ALA A 277 -13.55 29.99 -53.35
CA ALA A 277 -14.27 30.89 -52.44
C ALA A 277 -15.65 31.27 -53.03
N ILE A 278 -16.66 31.21 -52.21
CA ILE A 278 -17.93 31.93 -52.47
C ILE A 278 -18.14 32.98 -51.38
N ASP A 279 -18.11 34.21 -51.83
CA ASP A 279 -18.42 35.48 -51.17
C ASP A 279 -19.92 35.57 -50.94
N GLY A 280 -20.33 36.23 -49.87
CA GLY A 280 -21.76 36.66 -49.78
C GLY A 280 -22.35 36.92 -48.41
N GLY A 281 -22.21 38.13 -47.92
CA GLY A 281 -23.37 38.81 -47.39
C GLY A 281 -23.51 39.00 -45.89
N ALA A 282 -23.09 40.16 -45.45
CA ALA A 282 -23.46 40.80 -44.20
C ALA A 282 -24.99 40.97 -44.04
N ARG A 283 -25.47 40.87 -42.82
CA ARG A 283 -26.53 41.71 -42.28
C ARG A 283 -26.45 41.83 -40.77
N ASP A 284 -26.23 43.07 -40.35
CA ASP A 284 -26.48 43.64 -39.04
C ASP A 284 -27.89 43.36 -38.54
N GLU A 285 -28.06 43.22 -37.25
CA GLU A 285 -29.09 43.89 -36.44
C GLU A 285 -28.93 43.52 -34.95
N ASP A 286 -28.48 44.50 -34.21
CA ASP A 286 -28.72 44.74 -32.78
C ASP A 286 -29.89 45.75 -32.74
N PRO A 287 -30.60 46.10 -31.66
CA PRO A 287 -30.46 45.78 -30.24
C PRO A 287 -31.82 45.66 -29.48
N SER A 288 -31.68 45.64 -28.18
CA SER A 288 -32.55 46.24 -27.16
C SER A 288 -33.43 45.36 -26.27
N THR A 289 -33.11 45.48 -25.02
CA THR A 289 -33.92 45.94 -23.86
C THR A 289 -35.09 45.08 -23.34
N SER A 290 -35.02 44.69 -22.10
CA SER A 290 -35.70 45.25 -20.91
C SER A 290 -35.84 44.19 -19.81
N SER A 291 -35.30 44.38 -18.61
CA SER A 291 -35.91 44.99 -17.43
C SER A 291 -37.17 44.28 -16.90
N GLY A 292 -37.14 43.90 -15.62
CA GLY A 292 -38.27 43.55 -14.78
C GLY A 292 -37.85 42.59 -13.67
N THR A 293 -37.35 43.01 -12.57
CA THR A 293 -37.88 43.46 -11.25
C THR A 293 -38.93 42.54 -10.63
N SER A 294 -38.63 42.27 -9.35
CA SER A 294 -39.52 42.05 -8.18
C SER A 294 -40.22 40.68 -8.10
N ASP A 295 -40.44 40.06 -7.03
CA ASP A 295 -40.52 40.42 -5.60
C ASP A 295 -40.89 39.16 -4.81
N GLU A 296 -40.35 39.08 -3.60
CA GLU A 296 -40.95 38.72 -2.30
C GLU A 296 -41.78 37.46 -2.07
N THR A 297 -41.38 36.87 -0.95
CA THR A 297 -42.17 36.23 0.15
C THR A 297 -42.83 34.88 -0.09
N ASP A 298 -42.49 33.84 0.65
CA ASP A 298 -42.92 33.46 2.02
C ASP A 298 -42.01 32.36 2.60
#